data_f25b6d3f46850766616ba7569689e82b
#
_entry.id   f25b6d3f46850766616ba7569689e82b
#
_cell.length_a   1.000
_cell.length_b   1.000
_cell.length_c   1.000
_cell.angle_alpha   90.00
_cell.angle_beta   90.00
_cell.angle_gamma   90.00
#
_symmetry.space_group_name_H-M   'P 1'
#
loop_
_entity.id
_entity.type
_entity.pdbx_description
1 polymer ?
#
loop_
_entity_poly.entity_id
_entity_poly.type
_entity_poly.pdbx_seq_one_letter_code
_entity_poly.pdbx_strand_id
1 'polypeptide(L)'
;MKKWIILILIAALWGFGAILAWTMRDAGSHVFMYYGEGDAVEKQLITHALDREQEQGRNMLPEITAWSRAERLKVMNPGLGRSGEADCIAVYGLMEMASYPRLIGGTYGYRSDQDGCLISSGLAMELFGGLDVAGKYIWCRQKPYRIRGVTDDSSHVILLPAKEKDAMRYM
;
A
#
# COMPACT_ATOMS: atom_id res chain seq x y z
N MET A 1 -51.43 -5.02 23.62
CA MET A 1 -50.28 -4.12 23.61
C MET A 1 -48.95 -4.83 23.84
N LYS A 2 -48.75 -5.70 24.84
CA LYS A 2 -47.48 -6.41 25.08
C LYS A 2 -46.95 -7.25 23.90
N LYS A 3 -47.79 -7.94 23.14
CA LYS A 3 -47.39 -8.76 22.00
C LYS A 3 -46.78 -7.98 20.84
N TRP A 4 -47.29 -6.78 20.58
CA TRP A 4 -46.77 -5.88 19.53
C TRP A 4 -45.40 -5.29 19.87
N ILE A 5 -45.16 -4.99 21.16
CA ILE A 5 -43.87 -4.49 21.64
C ILE A 5 -42.78 -5.58 21.43
N ILE A 6 -43.11 -6.85 21.71
CA ILE A 6 -42.18 -7.97 21.51
C ILE A 6 -41.83 -8.14 20.02
N LEU A 7 -42.83 -8.05 19.11
CA LEU A 7 -42.60 -8.14 17.68
C LEU A 7 -41.72 -7.01 17.15
N ILE A 8 -41.90 -5.78 17.64
CA ILE A 8 -41.07 -4.61 17.27
C ILE A 8 -39.63 -4.82 17.76
N LEU A 9 -39.44 -5.34 18.97
CA LEU A 9 -38.09 -5.61 19.51
C LEU A 9 -37.36 -6.70 18.70
N ILE A 10 -38.08 -7.77 18.32
CA ILE A 10 -37.51 -8.82 17.47
C ILE A 10 -37.11 -8.26 16.11
N ALA A 11 -37.99 -7.47 15.47
CA ALA A 11 -37.71 -6.86 14.18
C ALA A 11 -36.51 -5.88 14.25
N ALA A 12 -36.37 -5.10 15.32
CA ALA A 12 -35.26 -4.20 15.55
C ALA A 12 -33.93 -4.98 15.74
N LEU A 13 -33.98 -6.10 16.48
CA LEU A 13 -32.80 -6.97 16.69
C LEU A 13 -32.33 -7.60 15.37
N TRP A 14 -33.25 -8.07 14.55
CA TRP A 14 -32.94 -8.61 13.22
C TRP A 14 -32.40 -7.54 12.27
N GLY A 15 -32.97 -6.35 12.27
CA GLY A 15 -32.48 -5.21 11.48
C GLY A 15 -31.06 -4.79 11.88
N PHE A 16 -30.79 -4.74 13.18
CA PHE A 16 -29.46 -4.45 13.70
C PHE A 16 -28.43 -5.54 13.34
N GLY A 17 -28.83 -6.82 13.46
CA GLY A 17 -27.99 -7.94 13.04
C GLY A 17 -27.68 -7.93 11.53
N ALA A 18 -28.65 -7.58 10.70
CA ALA A 18 -28.45 -7.46 9.25
C ALA A 18 -27.50 -6.31 8.89
N ILE A 19 -27.63 -5.15 9.56
CA ILE A 19 -26.72 -4.01 9.38
C ILE A 19 -25.30 -4.39 9.81
N LEU A 20 -25.12 -5.04 10.96
CA LEU A 20 -23.83 -5.52 11.43
C LEU A 20 -23.21 -6.53 10.46
N ALA A 21 -23.98 -7.48 9.96
CA ALA A 21 -23.51 -8.47 8.99
C ALA A 21 -23.09 -7.79 7.68
N TRP A 22 -23.79 -6.75 7.25
CA TRP A 22 -23.45 -5.99 6.05
C TRP A 22 -22.18 -5.14 6.22
N THR A 23 -22.02 -4.46 7.37
CA THR A 23 -20.79 -3.69 7.67
C THR A 23 -19.57 -4.57 7.91
N MET A 24 -19.76 -5.82 8.40
CA MET A 24 -18.66 -6.78 8.59
C MET A 24 -18.30 -7.57 7.32
N ARG A 25 -19.13 -7.52 6.29
CA ARG A 25 -18.90 -8.27 5.04
C ARG A 25 -17.60 -7.88 4.35
N ASP A 26 -17.18 -6.61 4.45
CA ASP A 26 -15.94 -6.12 3.86
C ASP A 26 -14.73 -6.19 4.82
N ALA A 27 -14.95 -6.39 6.11
CA ALA A 27 -13.90 -6.39 7.13
C ALA A 27 -13.11 -7.71 7.25
N GLY A 28 -13.54 -8.77 6.57
CA GLY A 28 -13.04 -10.11 6.80
C GLY A 28 -12.18 -10.73 5.70
N SER A 29 -11.84 -10.00 4.65
CA SER A 29 -11.18 -10.60 3.47
C SER A 29 -9.65 -10.41 3.40
N HIS A 30 -9.04 -9.80 4.40
CA HIS A 30 -7.60 -9.58 4.40
C HIS A 30 -6.89 -10.49 5.40
N VAL A 31 -5.90 -11.22 4.92
CA VAL A 31 -4.99 -12.02 5.75
C VAL A 31 -3.62 -11.34 5.70
N PHE A 32 -3.10 -10.98 6.88
CA PHE A 32 -1.75 -10.45 6.99
C PHE A 32 -0.79 -11.56 7.43
N MET A 33 0.30 -11.72 6.70
CA MET A 33 1.37 -12.65 7.04
C MET A 33 2.66 -11.86 7.24
N TYR A 34 3.39 -12.22 8.31
CA TYR A 34 4.71 -11.68 8.60
C TYR A 34 5.74 -12.79 8.51
N TYR A 35 6.79 -12.55 7.75
CA TYR A 35 7.93 -13.46 7.61
C TYR A 35 9.11 -12.94 8.43
N GLY A 36 9.70 -13.81 9.25
CA GLY A 36 10.89 -13.50 10.03
C GLY A 36 12.10 -13.15 9.16
N GLU A 37 13.20 -12.71 9.78
CA GLU A 37 14.37 -12.25 9.05
C GLU A 37 15.00 -13.31 8.13
N GLY A 38 14.82 -14.61 8.44
CA GLY A 38 15.32 -15.73 7.62
C GLY A 38 14.38 -16.23 6.54
N ASP A 39 13.10 -15.84 6.57
CA ASP A 39 12.05 -16.44 5.76
C ASP A 39 11.42 -15.43 4.75
N ALA A 40 12.11 -14.33 4.50
CA ALA A 40 11.62 -13.32 3.56
C ALA A 40 11.45 -13.92 2.14
N VAL A 41 10.31 -13.65 1.51
CA VAL A 41 9.95 -14.20 0.20
C VAL A 41 10.38 -13.22 -0.89
N GLU A 42 11.19 -13.67 -1.84
CA GLU A 42 11.54 -12.85 -3.00
C GLU A 42 10.30 -12.59 -3.87
N LYS A 43 10.18 -11.35 -4.39
CA LYS A 43 9.10 -10.98 -5.32
C LYS A 43 8.96 -11.99 -6.46
N GLN A 44 10.08 -12.50 -6.98
CA GLN A 44 10.13 -13.47 -8.08
C GLN A 44 9.34 -14.74 -7.75
N LEU A 45 9.47 -15.26 -6.52
CA LEU A 45 8.74 -16.44 -6.08
C LEU A 45 7.23 -16.21 -6.01
N ILE A 46 6.81 -15.03 -5.56
CA ILE A 46 5.39 -14.66 -5.51
C ILE A 46 4.82 -14.62 -6.94
N THR A 47 5.53 -13.99 -7.87
CA THR A 47 5.11 -13.90 -9.28
C THR A 47 5.00 -15.28 -9.91
N HIS A 48 6.04 -16.12 -9.77
CA HIS A 48 6.02 -17.48 -10.31
C HIS A 48 4.93 -18.37 -9.71
N ALA A 49 4.63 -18.20 -8.43
CA ALA A 49 3.54 -18.94 -7.79
C ALA A 49 2.17 -18.53 -8.37
N LEU A 50 1.94 -17.25 -8.58
CA LEU A 50 0.71 -16.73 -9.19
C LEU A 50 0.55 -17.18 -10.64
N ASP A 51 1.62 -17.11 -11.43
CA ASP A 51 1.62 -17.53 -12.83
C ASP A 51 1.28 -19.02 -12.93
N ARG A 52 1.86 -19.87 -12.08
CA ARG A 52 1.59 -21.31 -12.03
C ARG A 52 0.15 -21.62 -11.67
N GLU A 53 -0.42 -20.90 -10.70
CA GLU A 53 -1.83 -21.07 -10.31
C GLU A 53 -2.77 -20.64 -11.45
N GLN A 54 -2.41 -19.59 -12.18
CA GLN A 54 -3.17 -19.14 -13.35
C GLN A 54 -3.09 -20.17 -14.50
N GLU A 55 -1.93 -20.77 -14.77
CA GLU A 55 -1.76 -21.83 -15.76
C GLU A 55 -2.58 -23.08 -15.41
N GLN A 56 -2.80 -23.38 -14.13
CA GLN A 56 -3.66 -24.47 -13.67
C GLN A 56 -5.17 -24.18 -13.80
N GLY A 57 -5.53 -23.05 -14.39
CA GLY A 57 -6.92 -22.68 -14.67
C GLY A 57 -7.71 -22.19 -13.46
N ARG A 58 -7.05 -21.77 -12.40
CA ARG A 58 -7.70 -21.12 -11.26
C ARG A 58 -8.04 -19.68 -11.62
N ASN A 59 -9.30 -19.43 -11.89
CA ASN A 59 -9.81 -18.12 -12.32
C ASN A 59 -9.96 -17.10 -11.16
N MET A 60 -9.85 -17.54 -9.91
CA MET A 60 -9.92 -16.68 -8.72
C MET A 60 -8.62 -16.75 -7.96
N LEU A 61 -7.65 -15.93 -8.38
CA LEU A 61 -6.42 -15.74 -7.62
C LEU A 61 -6.65 -14.66 -6.55
N PRO A 62 -6.08 -14.84 -5.35
CA PRO A 62 -6.10 -13.80 -4.33
C PRO A 62 -5.31 -12.59 -4.81
N GLU A 63 -5.78 -11.39 -4.47
CA GLU A 63 -5.00 -10.20 -4.66
C GLU A 63 -3.91 -10.12 -3.57
N ILE A 64 -2.65 -10.20 -3.99
CA ILE A 64 -1.52 -10.21 -3.08
C ILE A 64 -0.82 -8.86 -3.13
N THR A 65 -0.62 -8.26 -1.96
CA THR A 65 0.28 -7.14 -1.77
C THR A 65 1.35 -7.54 -0.76
N ALA A 66 2.60 -7.38 -1.13
CA ALA A 66 3.73 -7.68 -0.27
C ALA A 66 4.67 -6.47 -0.19
N TRP A 67 5.26 -6.25 0.98
CA TRP A 67 6.19 -5.13 1.15
C TRP A 67 7.31 -5.46 2.12
N SER A 68 8.37 -4.70 2.03
CA SER A 68 9.45 -4.74 3.03
C SER A 68 10.10 -3.38 3.17
N ARG A 69 10.63 -3.11 4.35
CA ARG A 69 11.49 -1.97 4.58
C ARG A 69 12.87 -2.29 4.00
N ALA A 70 13.27 -1.51 3.02
CA ALA A 70 14.60 -1.56 2.43
C ALA A 70 15.54 -0.55 3.12
N GLU A 71 16.78 -0.51 2.67
CA GLU A 71 17.78 0.44 3.16
C GLU A 71 17.35 1.89 2.96
N ARG A 72 17.90 2.76 3.79
CA ARG A 72 17.77 4.21 3.66
C ARG A 72 18.38 4.67 2.35
N LEU A 73 17.66 5.45 1.59
CA LEU A 73 18.05 5.87 0.24
C LEU A 73 18.22 7.39 0.15
N LYS A 74 19.23 7.81 -0.60
CA LYS A 74 19.34 9.19 -1.01
C LYS A 74 18.30 9.49 -2.10
N VAL A 75 17.51 10.52 -1.86
CA VAL A 75 16.48 11.02 -2.80
C VAL A 75 16.84 12.45 -3.17
N MET A 76 16.68 12.79 -4.45
CA MET A 76 17.06 14.09 -4.97
C MET A 76 15.94 14.70 -5.80
N ASN A 77 15.79 16.00 -5.67
CA ASN A 77 15.05 16.84 -6.60
C ASN A 77 16.07 17.66 -7.42
N PRO A 78 16.42 17.22 -8.63
CA PRO A 78 17.44 17.92 -9.42
C PRO A 78 16.97 19.30 -9.88
N GLY A 79 15.67 19.52 -10.04
CA GLY A 79 15.11 20.82 -10.46
C GLY A 79 15.31 21.93 -9.44
N LEU A 80 15.38 21.59 -8.15
CA LEU A 80 15.63 22.53 -7.06
C LEU A 80 17.02 22.36 -6.41
N GLY A 81 17.82 21.40 -6.87
CA GLY A 81 19.11 21.08 -6.29
C GLY A 81 19.04 20.58 -4.84
N ARG A 82 17.89 20.09 -4.40
CA ARG A 82 17.66 19.60 -3.03
C ARG A 82 17.81 18.09 -2.97
N SER A 83 18.33 17.60 -1.85
CA SER A 83 18.44 16.17 -1.59
C SER A 83 18.15 15.88 -0.13
N GLY A 84 17.63 14.70 0.15
CA GLY A 84 17.40 14.19 1.49
C GLY A 84 17.61 12.68 1.53
N GLU A 85 17.53 12.10 2.72
CA GLU A 85 17.55 10.67 2.94
C GLU A 85 16.15 10.20 3.37
N ALA A 86 15.69 9.09 2.81
CA ALA A 86 14.41 8.52 3.13
C ALA A 86 14.49 7.01 3.37
N ASP A 87 13.71 6.53 4.32
CA ASP A 87 13.47 5.11 4.51
C ASP A 87 12.65 4.60 3.33
N CYS A 88 13.16 3.60 2.65
CA CYS A 88 12.48 3.01 1.50
C CYS A 88 11.59 1.86 1.92
N ILE A 89 10.36 1.85 1.42
CA ILE A 89 9.47 0.70 1.47
C ILE A 89 9.29 0.19 0.04
N ALA A 90 9.77 -1.02 -0.23
CA ALA A 90 9.55 -1.71 -1.49
C ALA A 90 8.19 -2.41 -1.44
N VAL A 91 7.33 -2.16 -2.43
CA VAL A 91 5.96 -2.69 -2.48
C VAL A 91 5.75 -3.48 -3.76
N TYR A 92 5.26 -4.71 -3.63
CA TYR A 92 4.69 -5.51 -4.71
C TYR A 92 3.17 -5.50 -4.57
N GLY A 93 2.44 -5.15 -5.61
CA GLY A 93 0.99 -5.05 -5.58
C GLY A 93 0.48 -3.64 -5.39
N LEU A 94 -0.57 -3.48 -4.60
CA LEU A 94 -1.21 -2.17 -4.36
C LEU A 94 -0.50 -1.41 -3.24
N MET A 95 0.01 -0.23 -3.53
CA MET A 95 0.64 0.63 -2.51
C MET A 95 -0.33 1.04 -1.40
N GLU A 96 -1.63 1.11 -1.70
CA GLU A 96 -2.69 1.38 -0.74
C GLU A 96 -2.76 0.34 0.38
N MET A 97 -2.51 -0.94 0.03
CA MET A 97 -2.60 -2.07 0.96
C MET A 97 -1.35 -2.24 1.83
N ALA A 98 -0.28 -1.55 1.53
CA ALA A 98 0.98 -1.65 2.28
C ALA A 98 0.95 -0.96 3.66
N SER A 99 -0.20 -0.88 4.30
CA SER A 99 -0.41 -0.41 5.69
C SER A 99 0.14 0.99 5.96
N TYR A 100 -0.16 1.95 5.09
CA TYR A 100 0.46 3.25 5.11
C TYR A 100 -0.50 4.37 5.56
N PRO A 101 0.05 5.49 6.09
CA PRO A 101 -0.74 6.64 6.45
C PRO A 101 -1.60 7.15 5.29
N ARG A 102 -2.68 7.80 5.64
CA ARG A 102 -3.65 8.36 4.70
C ARG A 102 -2.96 9.20 3.62
N LEU A 103 -3.40 9.05 2.38
CA LEU A 103 -3.02 9.91 1.27
C LEU A 103 -3.63 11.31 1.46
N ILE A 104 -2.81 12.35 1.39
CA ILE A 104 -3.25 13.75 1.52
C ILE A 104 -3.23 14.51 0.19
N GLY A 105 -2.59 13.94 -0.84
CA GLY A 105 -2.57 14.52 -2.17
C GLY A 105 -2.21 13.49 -3.24
N GLY A 106 -2.75 13.63 -4.44
CA GLY A 106 -2.50 12.72 -5.55
C GLY A 106 -3.28 11.40 -5.48
N THR A 107 -2.69 10.31 -5.95
CA THR A 107 -3.27 8.95 -6.02
C THR A 107 -2.25 7.91 -5.58
N TYR A 108 -2.70 6.70 -5.21
CA TYR A 108 -1.79 5.59 -4.87
C TYR A 108 -1.03 5.02 -6.09
N GLY A 109 -1.42 5.35 -7.30
CA GLY A 109 -0.87 4.77 -8.52
C GLY A 109 -1.55 3.43 -8.89
N TYR A 110 -1.08 2.82 -9.96
CA TYR A 110 -1.59 1.54 -10.44
C TYR A 110 -0.60 0.43 -10.13
N ARG A 111 -1.10 -0.79 -10.00
CA ARG A 111 -0.26 -1.99 -9.75
C ARG A 111 0.86 -2.19 -10.79
N SER A 112 0.60 -1.83 -12.03
CA SER A 112 1.58 -1.93 -13.14
C SER A 112 2.57 -0.77 -13.20
N ASP A 113 2.43 0.24 -12.33
CA ASP A 113 3.25 1.45 -12.38
C ASP A 113 4.63 1.19 -11.77
N GLN A 114 5.62 0.96 -12.64
CA GLN A 114 7.00 0.70 -12.25
C GLN A 114 7.85 1.98 -12.06
N ASP A 115 7.30 3.14 -12.41
CA ASP A 115 7.97 4.44 -12.37
C ASP A 115 7.31 5.42 -11.40
N GLY A 116 6.22 5.00 -10.76
CA GLY A 116 5.52 5.77 -9.75
C GLY A 116 6.12 5.58 -8.36
N CYS A 117 5.99 6.59 -7.51
CA CYS A 117 6.31 6.50 -6.10
C CYS A 117 5.30 7.28 -5.25
N LEU A 118 5.20 6.92 -3.97
CA LEU A 118 4.58 7.75 -2.96
C LEU A 118 5.68 8.30 -2.05
N ILE A 119 5.51 9.53 -1.61
CA ILE A 119 6.43 10.14 -0.64
C ILE A 119 5.64 10.66 0.56
N SER A 120 6.31 10.69 1.71
CA SER A 120 5.74 11.28 2.93
C SER A 120 5.68 12.80 2.84
N SER A 121 4.81 13.42 3.61
CA SER A 121 4.70 14.88 3.73
C SER A 121 6.01 15.50 4.22
N GLY A 122 6.72 14.84 5.15
CA GLY A 122 8.03 15.28 5.61
C GLY A 122 9.05 15.36 4.47
N LEU A 123 9.16 14.31 3.65
CA LEU A 123 10.05 14.28 2.50
C LEU A 123 9.64 15.28 1.41
N ALA A 124 8.34 15.46 1.17
CA ALA A 124 7.82 16.46 0.24
C ALA A 124 8.22 17.89 0.65
N MET A 125 8.10 18.22 1.93
CA MET A 125 8.51 19.51 2.47
C MET A 125 10.03 19.74 2.35
N GLU A 126 10.84 18.72 2.62
CA GLU A 126 12.30 18.81 2.49
C GLU A 126 12.71 19.05 1.03
N LEU A 127 12.22 18.25 0.11
CA LEU A 127 12.66 18.27 -1.30
C LEU A 127 12.03 19.39 -2.13
N PHE A 128 10.80 19.81 -1.80
CA PHE A 128 10.04 20.77 -2.62
C PHE A 128 9.63 22.02 -1.86
N GLY A 129 9.59 21.98 -0.54
CA GLY A 129 9.07 23.08 0.30
C GLY A 129 7.55 23.17 0.28
N GLY A 130 6.84 22.11 -0.11
CA GLY A 130 5.38 22.08 -0.17
C GLY A 130 4.84 20.68 -0.46
N LEU A 131 3.52 20.51 -0.32
CA LEU A 131 2.85 19.21 -0.45
C LEU A 131 2.23 18.97 -1.85
N ASP A 132 2.08 20.04 -2.65
CA ASP A 132 1.57 19.93 -4.02
C ASP A 132 2.68 19.51 -4.99
N VAL A 133 3.01 18.23 -4.94
CA VAL A 133 4.14 17.65 -5.68
C VAL A 133 3.74 16.46 -6.55
N ALA A 134 2.48 16.06 -6.53
CA ALA A 134 1.98 14.99 -7.40
C ALA A 134 2.26 15.32 -8.87
N GLY A 135 2.77 14.34 -9.61
CA GLY A 135 3.18 14.51 -11.01
C GLY A 135 4.62 15.00 -11.22
N LYS A 136 5.27 15.56 -10.20
CA LYS A 136 6.70 15.93 -10.26
C LYS A 136 7.61 14.71 -10.19
N TYR A 137 8.90 14.90 -10.47
CA TYR A 137 9.89 13.83 -10.49
C TYR A 137 10.92 13.99 -9.39
N ILE A 138 11.33 12.87 -8.83
CA ILE A 138 12.48 12.73 -7.94
C ILE A 138 13.42 11.68 -8.49
N TRP A 139 14.68 11.77 -8.12
CA TRP A 139 15.70 10.78 -8.45
C TRP A 139 16.03 9.95 -7.22
N CYS A 140 15.95 8.65 -7.37
CA CYS A 140 16.29 7.67 -6.36
C CYS A 140 16.88 6.42 -7.04
N ARG A 141 17.90 5.80 -6.45
CA ARG A 141 18.57 4.62 -7.04
C ARG A 141 19.01 4.85 -8.49
N GLN A 142 19.47 6.07 -8.82
CA GLN A 142 19.91 6.50 -10.16
C GLN A 142 18.80 6.45 -11.23
N LYS A 143 17.55 6.44 -10.83
CA LYS A 143 16.39 6.41 -11.70
C LYS A 143 15.41 7.52 -11.33
N PRO A 144 14.76 8.18 -12.30
CA PRO A 144 13.66 9.09 -12.04
C PRO A 144 12.41 8.30 -11.65
N TYR A 145 11.70 8.79 -10.62
CA TYR A 145 10.37 8.31 -10.24
C TYR A 145 9.40 9.47 -10.25
N ARG A 146 8.21 9.22 -10.78
CA ARG A 146 7.12 10.20 -10.77
C ARG A 146 6.35 10.08 -9.46
N ILE A 147 6.24 11.17 -8.72
CA ILE A 147 5.43 11.22 -7.51
C ILE A 147 3.96 11.06 -7.91
N ARG A 148 3.32 10.02 -7.42
CA ARG A 148 1.89 9.76 -7.62
C ARG A 148 1.06 10.40 -6.52
N GLY A 149 1.56 10.38 -5.29
CA GLY A 149 0.87 10.96 -4.17
C GLY A 149 1.78 11.23 -2.99
N VAL A 150 1.20 11.94 -2.03
CA VAL A 150 1.84 12.32 -0.77
C VAL A 150 1.03 11.74 0.39
N THR A 151 1.70 11.08 1.32
CA THR A 151 1.08 10.50 2.51
C THR A 151 1.22 11.41 3.72
N ASP A 152 0.27 11.33 4.65
CA ASP A 152 0.23 12.09 5.90
C ASP A 152 1.20 11.49 6.93
N ASP A 153 2.49 11.65 6.66
CA ASP A 153 3.58 11.18 7.51
C ASP A 153 4.68 12.24 7.56
N SER A 154 4.96 12.75 8.73
CA SER A 154 6.02 13.74 8.94
C SER A 154 7.44 13.16 8.87
N SER A 155 7.60 11.85 8.87
CA SER A 155 8.89 11.18 8.70
C SER A 155 9.35 11.26 7.23
N HIS A 156 10.58 10.85 6.95
CA HIS A 156 11.11 10.81 5.59
C HIS A 156 11.01 9.38 5.04
N VAL A 157 9.94 9.11 4.33
CA VAL A 157 9.65 7.79 3.77
C VAL A 157 9.30 7.91 2.28
N ILE A 158 9.75 6.92 1.53
CA ILE A 158 9.41 6.73 0.12
C ILE A 158 8.91 5.30 -0.11
N LEU A 159 7.77 5.15 -0.79
CA LEU A 159 7.31 3.86 -1.28
C LEU A 159 7.67 3.74 -2.76
N LEU A 160 8.33 2.65 -3.09
CA LEU A 160 8.77 2.33 -4.45
C LEU A 160 8.22 0.98 -4.87
N PRO A 161 7.97 0.77 -6.18
CA PRO A 161 7.71 -0.55 -6.71
C PRO A 161 8.88 -1.49 -6.40
N ALA A 162 8.55 -2.68 -5.92
CA ALA A 162 9.54 -3.71 -5.61
C ALA A 162 10.28 -4.19 -6.87
N LYS A 163 11.59 -4.34 -6.77
CA LYS A 163 12.41 -5.00 -7.79
C LYS A 163 12.31 -6.52 -7.65
N GLU A 164 12.69 -7.26 -8.68
CA GLU A 164 12.60 -8.72 -8.71
C GLU A 164 13.30 -9.41 -7.53
N LYS A 165 14.44 -8.88 -7.12
CA LYS A 165 15.26 -9.42 -6.02
C LYS A 165 14.94 -8.84 -4.65
N ASP A 166 13.94 -7.95 -4.55
CA ASP A 166 13.56 -7.40 -3.25
C ASP A 166 12.86 -8.49 -2.43
N ALA A 167 13.35 -8.72 -1.23
CA ALA A 167 12.80 -9.70 -0.29
C ALA A 167 11.62 -9.09 0.48
N MET A 168 10.44 -9.71 0.37
CA MET A 168 9.20 -9.26 1.00
C MET A 168 9.05 -9.89 2.38
N ARG A 169 8.74 -9.09 3.39
CA ARG A 169 8.56 -9.55 4.78
C ARG A 169 7.11 -9.50 5.25
N TYR A 170 6.30 -8.69 4.60
CA TYR A 170 4.89 -8.54 4.93
C TYR A 170 4.07 -8.84 3.67
N MET A 171 2.97 -9.56 3.86
CA MET A 171 2.06 -9.92 2.80
C MET A 171 0.61 -9.84 3.29
#